data_46eab136d92e7d9ad2576087f0a22752
#
_entry.id   46eab136d92e7d9ad2576087f0a22752
#
_cell.length_a   1.000
_cell.length_b   1.000
_cell.length_c   1.000
_cell.angle_alpha   90.00
_cell.angle_beta   90.00
_cell.angle_gamma   90.00
#
_symmetry.space_group_name_H-M   'P 1'
#
loop_
_entity.id
_entity.type
_entity.pdbx_description
1 polymer ?
#
loop_
_entity_poly.entity_id
_entity_poly.type
_entity_poly.pdbx_seq_one_letter_code
_entity_poly.pdbx_strand_id
1 'polypeptide(L)'
;MASDQPTYDEVYVISDIHLGGQGDFQIFKDSQRLAWFIKHIAHLSAERKIALVLNGDIVDFLADQDAKCFDPMRAVAKLEAVFDNLALQDVWIALRDFVRTKKRTLILVLGNHDIELALPAVTHHLLWELCSDDESARGRIMLIFDNSGFSCSVARAQVLCVHGNEVDKYNIIDYEALRHVIVAINRGLD
;
A
#
# COMPACT_ATOMS: atom_id res chain seq x y z
N MET A 1 -8.40 -6.49 -27.29
CA MET A 1 -8.91 -5.21 -26.71
C MET A 1 -7.72 -4.57 -26.04
N ALA A 2 -7.28 -3.38 -26.47
CA ALA A 2 -6.27 -2.64 -25.74
C ALA A 2 -6.90 -2.29 -24.38
N SER A 3 -6.32 -2.77 -23.29
CA SER A 3 -6.72 -2.32 -21.96
C SER A 3 -6.45 -0.82 -21.90
N ASP A 4 -7.47 -0.05 -21.51
CA ASP A 4 -7.35 1.39 -21.32
C ASP A 4 -6.45 1.62 -20.10
N GLN A 5 -5.12 1.58 -20.35
CA GLN A 5 -4.15 1.82 -19.27
C GLN A 5 -4.31 3.25 -18.76
N PRO A 6 -4.28 3.46 -17.45
CA PRO A 6 -4.37 4.80 -16.89
C PRO A 6 -3.18 5.65 -17.37
N THR A 7 -3.46 6.93 -17.63
CA THR A 7 -2.47 7.91 -18.09
C THR A 7 -2.31 9.00 -17.05
N TYR A 8 -1.06 9.29 -16.70
CA TYR A 8 -0.66 10.33 -15.75
C TYR A 8 0.33 11.30 -16.40
N ASP A 9 0.40 12.50 -15.85
CA ASP A 9 1.43 13.48 -16.22
C ASP A 9 2.74 13.19 -15.49
N GLU A 10 2.64 12.68 -14.26
CA GLU A 10 3.79 12.29 -13.42
C GLU A 10 3.44 11.04 -12.60
N VAL A 11 4.43 10.18 -12.42
CA VAL A 11 4.36 9.01 -11.54
C VAL A 11 5.56 8.99 -10.61
N TYR A 12 5.28 8.91 -9.33
CA TYR A 12 6.28 8.74 -8.28
C TYR A 12 6.15 7.34 -7.70
N VAL A 13 7.24 6.63 -7.55
CA VAL A 13 7.26 5.26 -7.05
C VAL A 13 8.17 5.21 -5.82
N ILE A 14 7.67 4.63 -4.75
CA ILE A 14 8.41 4.34 -3.52
C ILE A 14 8.15 2.88 -3.18
N SER A 15 9.18 2.17 -2.73
CA SER A 15 9.14 0.77 -2.36
C SER A 15 9.76 0.57 -0.98
N ASP A 16 9.44 -0.52 -0.31
CA ASP A 16 10.14 -1.01 0.89
C ASP A 16 10.19 0.02 2.04
N ILE A 17 9.06 0.67 2.32
CA ILE A 17 9.01 1.66 3.41
C ILE A 17 8.81 1.02 4.79
N HIS A 18 8.29 -0.20 4.87
CA HIS A 18 8.16 -0.97 6.11
C HIS A 18 7.60 -0.15 7.28
N LEU A 19 6.41 0.45 7.08
CA LEU A 19 5.72 1.17 8.16
C LEU A 19 5.25 0.16 9.20
N GLY A 20 5.81 0.21 10.39
CA GLY A 20 5.46 -0.71 11.48
C GLY A 20 6.55 -0.86 12.51
N GLY A 21 6.32 -1.77 13.45
CA GLY A 21 7.20 -2.03 14.56
C GLY A 21 7.21 -0.94 15.64
N GLN A 22 7.80 -1.29 16.77
CA GLN A 22 8.07 -0.37 17.89
C GLN A 22 9.48 -0.62 18.41
N GLY A 23 10.15 0.42 18.88
CA GLY A 23 11.51 0.33 19.42
C GLY A 23 12.49 -0.22 18.37
N ASP A 24 13.15 -1.33 18.69
CA ASP A 24 14.17 -1.95 17.84
C ASP A 24 13.59 -2.65 16.61
N PHE A 25 12.28 -2.94 16.60
CA PHE A 25 11.58 -3.53 15.44
C PHE A 25 11.17 -2.48 14.42
N GLN A 26 11.19 -1.19 14.74
CA GLN A 26 10.87 -0.13 13.80
C GLN A 26 12.05 0.12 12.86
N ILE A 27 11.96 -0.35 11.63
CA ILE A 27 12.98 -0.19 10.59
C ILE A 27 12.93 1.24 10.02
N PHE A 28 11.72 1.71 9.69
CA PHE A 28 11.53 3.02 9.08
C PHE A 28 11.59 4.16 10.11
N LYS A 29 12.54 5.09 9.92
CA LYS A 29 12.81 6.20 10.88
C LYS A 29 12.63 7.60 10.28
N ASP A 30 12.50 7.72 8.97
CA ASP A 30 12.47 9.01 8.27
C ASP A 30 11.04 9.48 7.93
N SER A 31 10.07 9.29 8.85
CA SER A 31 8.66 9.58 8.63
C SER A 31 8.39 11.04 8.23
N GLN A 32 9.10 11.99 8.81
CA GLN A 32 8.97 13.41 8.48
C GLN A 32 9.40 13.71 7.04
N ARG A 33 10.48 13.08 6.56
CA ARG A 33 10.96 13.26 5.18
C ARG A 33 9.97 12.67 4.17
N LEU A 34 9.46 11.47 4.46
CA LEU A 34 8.44 10.83 3.61
C LEU A 34 7.16 11.66 3.59
N ALA A 35 6.68 12.11 4.74
CA ALA A 35 5.50 12.96 4.84
C ALA A 35 5.68 14.28 4.07
N TRP A 36 6.84 14.91 4.20
CA TRP A 36 7.18 16.11 3.42
C TRP A 36 7.11 15.83 1.92
N PHE A 37 7.70 14.73 1.46
CA PHE A 37 7.70 14.35 0.05
C PHE A 37 6.28 14.13 -0.47
N ILE A 38 5.44 13.37 0.26
CA ILE A 38 4.05 13.10 -0.11
C ILE A 38 3.25 14.41 -0.18
N LYS A 39 3.39 15.29 0.82
CA LYS A 39 2.76 16.62 0.82
C LYS A 39 3.23 17.47 -0.35
N HIS A 40 4.54 17.42 -0.66
CA HIS A 40 5.09 18.16 -1.79
C HIS A 40 4.45 17.75 -3.12
N ILE A 41 4.39 16.45 -3.41
CA ILE A 41 3.77 15.96 -4.65
C ILE A 41 2.24 16.14 -4.66
N ALA A 42 1.58 16.11 -3.50
CA ALA A 42 0.16 16.42 -3.40
C ALA A 42 -0.16 17.84 -3.88
N HIS A 43 0.70 18.80 -3.55
CA HIS A 43 0.50 20.21 -3.83
C HIS A 43 1.20 20.73 -5.10
N LEU A 44 1.77 19.84 -5.92
CA LEU A 44 2.19 20.20 -7.27
C LEU A 44 1.01 20.71 -8.09
N SER A 45 1.26 21.24 -9.29
CA SER A 45 0.23 21.83 -10.15
C SER A 45 -1.10 21.07 -10.11
N ALA A 46 -2.19 21.78 -9.77
CA ALA A 46 -3.54 21.21 -9.68
C ALA A 46 -4.08 20.68 -11.02
N GLU A 47 -3.48 21.09 -12.14
CA GLU A 47 -3.87 20.64 -13.47
C GLU A 47 -3.30 19.26 -13.82
N ARG A 48 -2.19 18.87 -13.20
CA ARG A 48 -1.51 17.60 -13.48
C ARG A 48 -2.17 16.43 -12.77
N LYS A 49 -2.31 15.32 -13.51
CA LYS A 49 -2.67 14.02 -12.96
C LYS A 49 -1.42 13.35 -12.43
N ILE A 50 -1.33 13.16 -11.12
CA ILE A 50 -0.16 12.60 -10.44
C ILE A 50 -0.54 11.29 -9.77
N ALA A 51 0.27 10.25 -10.01
CA ALA A 51 0.19 8.99 -9.30
C ALA A 51 1.33 8.84 -8.29
N LEU A 52 1.00 8.38 -7.10
CA LEU A 52 1.96 7.87 -6.12
C LEU A 52 1.76 6.35 -6.01
N VAL A 53 2.79 5.59 -6.34
CA VAL A 53 2.81 4.14 -6.23
C VAL A 53 3.63 3.78 -4.99
N LEU A 54 2.99 3.14 -4.01
CA LEU A 54 3.67 2.44 -2.93
C LEU A 54 3.81 0.99 -3.38
N ASN A 55 5.03 0.62 -3.75
CA ASN A 55 5.32 -0.56 -4.56
C ASN A 55 5.79 -1.75 -3.72
N GLY A 56 4.91 -2.21 -2.83
CA GLY A 56 5.14 -3.34 -1.95
C GLY A 56 5.92 -3.00 -0.68
N ASP A 57 5.79 -3.85 0.32
CA ASP A 57 6.38 -3.72 1.64
C ASP A 57 6.10 -2.34 2.28
N ILE A 58 4.81 -1.96 2.20
CA ILE A 58 4.29 -0.67 2.70
C ILE A 58 4.18 -0.73 4.21
N VAL A 59 3.51 -1.79 4.72
CA VAL A 59 3.32 -2.08 6.13
C VAL A 59 4.11 -3.33 6.49
N ASP A 60 4.85 -3.29 7.58
CA ASP A 60 5.61 -4.46 8.02
C ASP A 60 4.84 -5.25 9.08
N PHE A 61 4.09 -6.27 8.64
CA PHE A 61 3.39 -7.18 9.55
C PHE A 61 4.34 -8.14 10.27
N LEU A 62 5.60 -8.22 9.84
CA LEU A 62 6.65 -9.04 10.46
C LEU A 62 7.46 -8.27 11.51
N ALA A 63 7.28 -6.96 11.64
CA ALA A 63 7.97 -6.11 12.61
C ALA A 63 7.40 -6.28 14.03
N ASP A 64 7.39 -7.50 14.55
CA ASP A 64 6.83 -7.91 15.84
C ASP A 64 7.68 -9.04 16.43
N GLN A 65 7.77 -9.10 17.76
CA GLN A 65 8.56 -10.10 18.49
C GLN A 65 8.06 -11.54 18.21
N ASP A 66 6.75 -11.71 18.04
CA ASP A 66 6.10 -12.99 17.77
C ASP A 66 5.62 -13.09 16.30
N ALA A 67 6.39 -12.52 15.37
CA ALA A 67 6.01 -12.48 13.98
C ALA A 67 5.80 -13.89 13.39
N LYS A 68 4.73 -14.04 12.65
CA LYS A 68 4.45 -15.21 11.78
C LYS A 68 4.47 -14.72 10.35
N CYS A 69 4.90 -15.58 9.43
CA CYS A 69 4.91 -15.26 7.99
C CYS A 69 3.53 -14.84 7.46
N PHE A 70 2.46 -15.31 8.08
CA PHE A 70 1.07 -14.93 7.80
C PHE A 70 0.25 -15.09 9.08
N ASP A 71 -0.40 -14.01 9.54
CA ASP A 71 -1.17 -13.99 10.79
C ASP A 71 -2.54 -13.29 10.60
N PRO A 72 -3.49 -13.97 9.92
CA PRO A 72 -4.76 -13.35 9.59
C PRO A 72 -5.60 -12.98 10.81
N MET A 73 -5.41 -13.68 11.95
CA MET A 73 -6.19 -13.44 13.17
C MET A 73 -5.80 -12.15 13.88
N ARG A 74 -4.54 -11.73 13.77
CA ARG A 74 -4.04 -10.50 14.40
C ARG A 74 -3.83 -9.35 13.40
N ALA A 75 -4.05 -9.58 12.11
CA ALA A 75 -3.69 -8.64 11.06
C ALA A 75 -4.36 -7.27 11.21
N VAL A 76 -5.65 -7.21 11.56
CA VAL A 76 -6.35 -5.93 11.79
C VAL A 76 -5.73 -5.21 12.99
N ALA A 77 -5.54 -5.89 14.11
CA ALA A 77 -4.96 -5.27 15.31
C ALA A 77 -3.51 -4.79 15.08
N LYS A 78 -2.72 -5.53 14.28
CA LYS A 78 -1.39 -5.08 13.89
C LYS A 78 -1.45 -3.82 13.03
N LEU A 79 -2.35 -3.76 12.06
CA LEU A 79 -2.53 -2.57 11.24
C LEU A 79 -3.00 -1.36 12.08
N GLU A 80 -3.94 -1.55 13.01
CA GLU A 80 -4.34 -0.52 13.98
C GLU A 80 -3.14 0.02 14.75
N ALA A 81 -2.29 -0.86 15.28
CA ALA A 81 -1.09 -0.44 16.01
C ALA A 81 -0.11 0.37 15.15
N VAL A 82 -0.04 0.08 13.84
CA VAL A 82 0.77 0.87 12.89
C VAL A 82 0.16 2.25 12.66
N PHE A 83 -1.16 2.36 12.55
CA PHE A 83 -1.85 3.64 12.45
C PHE A 83 -1.75 4.46 13.75
N ASP A 84 -1.78 3.83 14.91
CA ASP A 84 -1.67 4.48 16.22
C ASP A 84 -0.24 4.89 16.58
N ASN A 85 0.76 4.41 15.84
CA ASN A 85 2.15 4.75 16.11
C ASN A 85 2.43 6.24 15.83
N LEU A 86 2.66 7.01 16.91
CA LEU A 86 2.90 8.46 16.84
C LEU A 86 4.08 8.84 15.95
N ALA A 87 5.09 7.97 15.83
CA ALA A 87 6.25 8.22 14.98
C ALA A 87 5.89 8.17 13.48
N LEU A 88 4.77 7.54 13.10
CA LEU A 88 4.31 7.38 11.72
C LEU A 88 3.13 8.29 11.37
N GLN A 89 2.58 9.04 12.32
CA GLN A 89 1.37 9.86 12.13
C GLN A 89 1.49 10.86 10.98
N ASP A 90 2.66 11.49 10.82
CA ASP A 90 2.89 12.47 9.75
C ASP A 90 2.74 11.85 8.35
N VAL A 91 3.13 10.57 8.18
CA VAL A 91 2.99 9.85 6.92
C VAL A 91 1.52 9.58 6.62
N TRP A 92 0.75 9.10 7.61
CA TRP A 92 -0.67 8.83 7.44
C TRP A 92 -1.48 10.09 7.15
N ILE A 93 -1.17 11.19 7.83
CA ILE A 93 -1.77 12.51 7.55
C ILE A 93 -1.47 12.93 6.10
N ALA A 94 -0.23 12.78 5.65
CA ALA A 94 0.17 13.15 4.30
C ALA A 94 -0.52 12.28 3.23
N LEU A 95 -0.69 10.97 3.47
CA LEU A 95 -1.42 10.07 2.56
C LEU A 95 -2.91 10.41 2.51
N ARG A 96 -3.55 10.72 3.66
CA ARG A 96 -4.94 11.18 3.71
C ARG A 96 -5.14 12.48 2.91
N ASP A 97 -4.23 13.43 3.03
CA ASP A 97 -4.26 14.67 2.26
C ASP A 97 -4.08 14.40 0.76
N PHE A 98 -3.15 13.51 0.41
CA PHE A 98 -2.88 13.14 -0.97
C PHE A 98 -4.15 12.57 -1.65
N VAL A 99 -4.81 11.60 -1.03
CA VAL A 99 -6.01 10.97 -1.62
C VAL A 99 -7.22 11.91 -1.66
N ARG A 100 -7.27 12.94 -0.81
CA ARG A 100 -8.32 13.98 -0.85
C ARG A 100 -8.06 15.04 -1.91
N THR A 101 -6.82 15.17 -2.37
CA THR A 101 -6.45 16.15 -3.40
C THR A 101 -6.90 15.67 -4.78
N LYS A 102 -7.58 16.52 -5.53
CA LYS A 102 -8.05 16.20 -6.89
C LYS A 102 -6.89 15.87 -7.82
N LYS A 103 -7.14 14.96 -8.78
CA LYS A 103 -6.13 14.50 -9.77
C LYS A 103 -4.91 13.83 -9.12
N ARG A 104 -5.03 13.34 -7.90
CA ARG A 104 -4.03 12.49 -7.23
C ARG A 104 -4.58 11.06 -7.15
N THR A 105 -3.76 10.09 -7.51
CA THR A 105 -4.12 8.67 -7.41
C THR A 105 -3.06 7.97 -6.58
N LEU A 106 -3.47 7.30 -5.51
CA LEU A 106 -2.63 6.45 -4.71
C LEU A 106 -2.78 5.00 -5.19
N ILE A 107 -1.68 4.37 -5.52
CA ILE A 107 -1.62 2.96 -5.93
C ILE A 107 -0.86 2.19 -4.86
N LEU A 108 -1.48 1.13 -4.34
CA LEU A 108 -0.88 0.23 -3.37
C LEU A 108 -0.65 -1.11 -4.05
N VAL A 109 0.61 -1.50 -4.20
CA VAL A 109 1.03 -2.81 -4.73
C VAL A 109 1.43 -3.66 -3.53
N LEU A 110 1.07 -4.92 -3.54
CA LEU A 110 1.39 -5.86 -2.46
C LEU A 110 2.85 -6.29 -2.53
N GLY A 111 3.51 -6.36 -1.37
CA GLY A 111 4.83 -6.96 -1.20
C GLY A 111 4.78 -8.29 -0.44
N ASN A 112 5.91 -8.77 0.02
CA ASN A 112 5.97 -10.01 0.79
C ASN A 112 5.86 -9.80 2.31
N HIS A 113 6.10 -8.60 2.83
CA HIS A 113 5.93 -8.25 4.24
C HIS A 113 4.51 -7.76 4.58
N ASP A 114 3.68 -7.50 3.59
CA ASP A 114 2.34 -6.92 3.78
C ASP A 114 1.21 -7.71 3.09
N ILE A 115 1.40 -9.02 2.93
CA ILE A 115 0.40 -9.92 2.30
C ILE A 115 -0.95 -9.91 3.01
N GLU A 116 -0.98 -9.61 4.32
CA GLU A 116 -2.20 -9.45 5.10
C GLU A 116 -3.09 -8.29 4.62
N LEU A 117 -2.53 -7.30 3.89
CA LEU A 117 -3.33 -6.24 3.28
C LEU A 117 -4.37 -6.77 2.28
N ALA A 118 -4.14 -7.97 1.71
CA ALA A 118 -5.10 -8.63 0.83
C ALA A 118 -6.30 -9.26 1.58
N LEU A 119 -6.25 -9.38 2.90
CA LEU A 119 -7.38 -9.83 3.70
C LEU A 119 -8.49 -8.78 3.69
N PRO A 120 -9.76 -9.12 3.36
CA PRO A 120 -10.83 -8.15 3.22
C PRO A 120 -11.05 -7.25 4.43
N ALA A 121 -10.94 -7.79 5.65
CA ALA A 121 -11.08 -7.00 6.88
C ALA A 121 -9.93 -5.98 7.02
N VAL A 122 -8.70 -6.38 6.68
CA VAL A 122 -7.51 -5.52 6.72
C VAL A 122 -7.58 -4.45 5.63
N THR A 123 -7.93 -4.85 4.39
CA THR A 123 -8.17 -3.92 3.28
C THR A 123 -9.24 -2.88 3.64
N HIS A 124 -10.36 -3.32 4.22
CA HIS A 124 -11.43 -2.42 4.63
C HIS A 124 -10.94 -1.42 5.69
N HIS A 125 -10.21 -1.90 6.70
CA HIS A 125 -9.66 -1.05 7.74
C HIS A 125 -8.66 -0.02 7.19
N LEU A 126 -7.72 -0.46 6.33
CA LEU A 126 -6.78 0.43 5.65
C LEU A 126 -7.48 1.57 4.90
N LEU A 127 -8.50 1.22 4.12
CA LEU A 127 -9.24 2.20 3.32
C LEU A 127 -10.10 3.12 4.19
N TRP A 128 -10.65 2.61 5.29
CA TRP A 128 -11.35 3.43 6.28
C TRP A 128 -10.41 4.47 6.90
N GLU A 129 -9.22 4.05 7.32
CA GLU A 129 -8.20 4.93 7.89
C GLU A 129 -7.73 6.01 6.91
N LEU A 130 -7.63 5.70 5.63
CA LEU A 130 -7.19 6.65 4.61
C LEU A 130 -8.31 7.61 4.16
N CYS A 131 -9.55 7.15 4.08
CA CYS A 131 -10.64 7.88 3.41
C CYS A 131 -11.81 8.21 4.31
N SER A 132 -12.04 7.44 5.40
CA SER A 132 -13.28 7.47 6.17
C SER A 132 -14.50 7.33 5.23
N ASP A 133 -15.48 8.20 5.31
CA ASP A 133 -16.69 8.22 4.45
C ASP A 133 -16.50 8.99 3.13
N ASP A 134 -15.27 9.42 2.79
CA ASP A 134 -15.01 10.17 1.55
C ASP A 134 -14.93 9.24 0.34
N GLU A 135 -16.06 8.96 -0.28
CA GLU A 135 -16.19 8.18 -1.53
C GLU A 135 -15.29 8.71 -2.66
N SER A 136 -15.11 10.03 -2.74
CA SER A 136 -14.27 10.65 -3.76
C SER A 136 -12.79 10.36 -3.51
N ALA A 137 -12.33 10.38 -2.25
CA ALA A 137 -10.99 9.97 -1.87
C ALA A 137 -10.80 8.46 -2.12
N ARG A 138 -11.81 7.65 -1.75
CA ARG A 138 -11.82 6.21 -1.99
C ARG A 138 -11.64 5.86 -3.47
N GLY A 139 -12.34 6.56 -4.36
CA GLY A 139 -12.24 6.38 -5.81
C GLY A 139 -10.87 6.76 -6.41
N ARG A 140 -9.97 7.35 -5.61
CA ARG A 140 -8.60 7.68 -6.00
C ARG A 140 -7.55 6.72 -5.45
N ILE A 141 -7.96 5.62 -4.83
CA ILE A 141 -7.05 4.55 -4.38
C ILE A 141 -7.24 3.33 -5.28
N MET A 142 -6.14 2.81 -5.80
CA MET A 142 -6.09 1.55 -6.54
C MET A 142 -5.30 0.53 -5.73
N LEU A 143 -5.85 -0.68 -5.62
CA LEU A 143 -5.22 -1.81 -4.92
C LEU A 143 -4.81 -2.86 -5.95
N ILE A 144 -3.53 -3.20 -5.98
CA ILE A 144 -2.95 -4.22 -6.87
C ILE A 144 -2.41 -5.34 -5.97
N PHE A 145 -3.32 -6.21 -5.54
CA PHE A 145 -3.05 -7.24 -4.55
C PHE A 145 -3.07 -8.66 -5.15
N ASP A 146 -3.04 -8.75 -6.47
CA ASP A 146 -3.10 -10.01 -7.23
C ASP A 146 -1.77 -10.35 -7.93
N ASN A 147 -0.70 -9.68 -7.58
CA ASN A 147 0.62 -9.81 -8.20
C ASN A 147 0.70 -9.45 -9.69
N SER A 148 -0.33 -8.81 -10.25
CA SER A 148 -0.29 -8.39 -11.66
C SER A 148 0.67 -7.24 -11.92
N GLY A 149 1.11 -6.55 -10.85
CA GLY A 149 1.82 -5.29 -10.94
C GLY A 149 0.94 -4.14 -11.43
N PHE A 150 1.43 -2.93 -11.30
CA PHE A 150 0.75 -1.73 -11.79
C PHE A 150 1.40 -1.23 -13.07
N SER A 151 0.60 -1.01 -14.11
CA SER A 151 1.09 -0.42 -15.37
C SER A 151 0.32 0.83 -15.75
N CYS A 152 1.04 1.83 -16.28
CA CYS A 152 0.45 3.08 -16.75
C CYS A 152 1.29 3.72 -17.85
N SER A 153 0.73 4.78 -18.46
CA SER A 153 1.42 5.62 -19.42
C SER A 153 1.77 6.98 -18.82
N VAL A 154 2.99 7.47 -19.10
CA VAL A 154 3.42 8.83 -18.79
C VAL A 154 3.97 9.44 -20.10
N ALA A 155 3.25 10.39 -20.66
CA ALA A 155 3.53 10.93 -21.99
C ALA A 155 3.63 9.79 -23.04
N ARG A 156 4.85 9.51 -23.56
CA ARG A 156 5.10 8.41 -24.53
C ARG A 156 5.74 7.18 -23.90
N ALA A 157 6.02 7.21 -22.60
CA ALA A 157 6.64 6.10 -21.90
C ALA A 157 5.58 5.18 -21.27
N GLN A 158 5.90 3.90 -21.22
CA GLN A 158 5.15 2.91 -20.44
C GLN A 158 5.91 2.66 -19.15
N VAL A 159 5.18 2.63 -18.03
CA VAL A 159 5.71 2.33 -16.71
C VAL A 159 5.08 1.04 -16.23
N LEU A 160 5.91 0.12 -15.74
CA LEU A 160 5.48 -1.09 -15.05
C LEU A 160 6.13 -1.10 -13.65
N CYS A 161 5.32 -1.24 -12.62
CA CYS A 161 5.75 -1.37 -11.24
C CYS A 161 5.40 -2.77 -10.75
N VAL A 162 6.41 -3.55 -10.39
CA VAL A 162 6.28 -4.83 -9.70
C VAL A 162 7.15 -4.78 -8.45
N HIS A 163 6.73 -5.44 -7.37
CA HIS A 163 7.55 -5.41 -6.15
C HIS A 163 8.86 -6.15 -6.37
N GLY A 164 8.82 -7.31 -7.03
CA GLY A 164 10.03 -8.03 -7.45
C GLY A 164 10.50 -9.11 -6.47
N ASN A 165 9.73 -9.41 -5.43
CA ASN A 165 10.01 -10.49 -4.50
C ASN A 165 10.07 -11.88 -5.17
N GLU A 166 9.50 -12.04 -6.37
CA GLU A 166 9.48 -13.29 -7.13
C GLU A 166 10.85 -13.71 -7.66
N VAL A 167 11.81 -12.78 -7.73
CA VAL A 167 13.18 -13.10 -8.19
C VAL A 167 14.08 -13.64 -7.07
N ASP A 168 13.62 -13.55 -5.81
CA ASP A 168 14.33 -14.10 -4.66
C ASP A 168 13.57 -15.30 -4.08
N LYS A 169 14.22 -16.48 -4.17
CA LYS A 169 13.65 -17.76 -3.72
C LYS A 169 13.20 -17.80 -2.25
N TYR A 170 13.69 -16.90 -1.40
CA TYR A 170 13.32 -16.82 0.02
C TYR A 170 12.12 -15.90 0.25
N ASN A 171 11.79 -15.04 -0.72
CA ASN A 171 10.73 -14.03 -0.61
C ASN A 171 9.56 -14.31 -1.57
N ILE A 172 9.59 -15.46 -2.26
CA ILE A 172 8.49 -15.86 -3.15
C ILE A 172 7.22 -16.08 -2.34
N ILE A 173 6.15 -15.43 -2.77
CA ILE A 173 4.79 -15.64 -2.29
C ILE A 173 3.99 -16.41 -3.34
N ASP A 174 3.36 -17.51 -2.92
CA ASP A 174 2.35 -18.20 -3.74
C ASP A 174 1.02 -17.45 -3.63
N TYR A 175 0.82 -16.48 -4.52
CA TYR A 175 -0.39 -15.64 -4.53
C TYR A 175 -1.66 -16.44 -4.83
N GLU A 176 -1.56 -17.57 -5.56
CA GLU A 176 -2.72 -18.44 -5.79
C GLU A 176 -3.12 -19.18 -4.51
N ALA A 177 -2.17 -19.70 -3.75
CA ALA A 177 -2.42 -20.27 -2.44
C ALA A 177 -2.95 -19.21 -1.46
N LEU A 178 -2.39 -18.02 -1.44
CA LEU A 178 -2.87 -16.89 -0.64
C LEU A 178 -4.33 -16.57 -0.97
N ARG A 179 -4.68 -16.47 -2.25
CA ARG A 179 -6.05 -16.23 -2.71
C ARG A 179 -7.02 -17.32 -2.20
N HIS A 180 -6.61 -18.59 -2.25
CA HIS A 180 -7.44 -19.69 -1.74
C HIS A 180 -7.64 -19.59 -0.23
N VAL A 181 -6.60 -19.30 0.54
CA VAL A 181 -6.69 -19.09 1.99
C VAL A 181 -7.63 -17.92 2.33
N ILE A 182 -7.50 -16.79 1.65
CA ILE A 182 -8.39 -15.62 1.85
C ILE A 182 -9.85 -16.01 1.60
N VAL A 183 -10.14 -16.75 0.52
CA VAL A 183 -11.49 -17.22 0.21
C VAL A 183 -12.02 -18.17 1.29
N ALA A 184 -11.19 -19.07 1.82
CA ALA A 184 -11.56 -19.99 2.90
C ALA A 184 -11.92 -19.22 4.18
N ILE A 185 -11.06 -18.29 4.61
CA ILE A 185 -11.32 -17.42 5.77
C ILE A 185 -12.64 -16.66 5.62
N ASN A 186 -12.89 -16.05 4.45
CA ASN A 186 -14.14 -15.33 4.20
C ASN A 186 -15.39 -16.21 4.26
N ARG A 187 -15.25 -17.50 3.99
CA ARG A 187 -16.36 -18.47 4.06
C ARG A 187 -16.48 -19.14 5.42
N GLY A 188 -15.63 -18.79 6.38
CA GLY A 188 -15.57 -19.43 7.69
C GLY A 188 -15.17 -20.91 7.60
N LEU A 189 -14.37 -21.28 6.62
CA LEU A 189 -13.80 -22.61 6.45
C LEU A 189 -12.43 -22.63 7.13
N ASP A 190 -12.25 -23.60 8.05
CA ASP A 190 -10.98 -23.86 8.73
C ASP A 190 -9.95 -24.53 7.80
#